data_e10d884f687ca036c2ce1efdd1dde933
#
_entry.id   e10d884f687ca036c2ce1efdd1dde933
#
_cell.length_a   1.000
_cell.length_b   1.000
_cell.length_c   1.000
_cell.angle_alpha   90.00
_cell.angle_beta   90.00
_cell.angle_gamma   90.00
#
_symmetry.space_group_name_H-M   'P 1'
#
loop_
_entity.id
_entity.type
_entity.pdbx_description
1 polymer ?
#
loop_
_entity_poly.entity_id
_entity_poly.type
_entity_poly.pdbx_seq_one_letter_code
_entity_poly.pdbx_strand_id
1 'polypeptide(L)'
;MFFRRFTASLALACITGGAWAGLPTFCERDRDISAAEQDRVLRFAGVVKQELARSGSRVALVARAGVDLSRFGLLYSHAGIALRDNPGGTWTVRQLYYACXXXXCDDARPHLFDQGVSGFALGADAPAKGHISLLFLPDEDSALLEQAALDKRVALALLAGRYSANAYAWDTRYQNCNQWVAEMLASAWGHVDGGSAARPQAQDWLRAQGYAAGPIRVPSHWLMFAGQFVPLLHVNDHPVKDIQALALQVSVPASIEAFVQRRAPATRRVEICHDEGRIVVRRGWEPLGAACAPAPGDEVVVL
;
A
#
# COMPACT_ATOMS: atom_id res chain seq x y z
N MET A 1 -56.27 45.78 -38.87
CA MET A 1 -55.98 45.17 -37.58
C MET A 1 -55.06 44.01 -37.88
N PHE A 2 -53.67 44.20 -37.77
CA PHE A 2 -52.70 43.19 -38.13
C PHE A 2 -51.99 42.72 -36.85
N PHE A 3 -52.17 41.46 -36.47
CA PHE A 3 -51.44 40.83 -35.41
C PHE A 3 -50.11 40.27 -35.96
N ARG A 4 -48.99 40.86 -35.55
CA ARG A 4 -47.68 40.32 -35.83
C ARG A 4 -47.31 39.27 -34.72
N ARG A 5 -47.20 38.02 -35.14
CA ARG A 5 -46.66 36.94 -34.24
C ARG A 5 -45.16 37.03 -34.23
N PHE A 6 -44.58 37.29 -33.04
CA PHE A 6 -43.13 37.17 -32.79
C PHE A 6 -42.88 35.74 -32.43
N THR A 7 -42.18 34.99 -33.26
CA THR A 7 -41.63 33.70 -32.91
C THR A 7 -40.22 33.92 -32.37
N ALA A 8 -40.04 33.72 -31.09
CA ALA A 8 -38.71 33.76 -30.46
C ALA A 8 -38.09 32.37 -30.64
N SER A 9 -37.06 32.27 -31.47
CA SER A 9 -36.28 31.06 -31.62
C SER A 9 -35.25 31.01 -30.52
N LEU A 10 -35.40 30.08 -29.58
CA LEU A 10 -34.43 29.84 -28.51
C LEU A 10 -33.36 28.94 -29.11
N ALA A 11 -32.18 29.51 -29.40
CA ALA A 11 -31.01 28.76 -29.85
C ALA A 11 -30.34 28.14 -28.62
N LEU A 12 -30.53 26.83 -28.43
CA LEU A 12 -29.88 26.09 -27.41
C LEU A 12 -28.43 25.78 -27.86
N ALA A 13 -27.49 26.60 -27.41
CA ALA A 13 -26.07 26.37 -27.69
C ALA A 13 -25.60 25.20 -26.81
N CYS A 14 -25.47 24.01 -27.40
CA CYS A 14 -24.83 22.88 -26.76
C CYS A 14 -23.33 23.16 -26.68
N ILE A 15 -22.87 23.65 -25.53
CA ILE A 15 -21.45 23.75 -25.24
C ILE A 15 -20.98 22.32 -24.88
N THR A 16 -20.53 21.59 -25.89
CA THR A 16 -19.83 20.33 -25.66
C THR A 16 -18.39 20.64 -25.24
N GLY A 17 -18.26 21.20 -24.07
CA GLY A 17 -16.95 21.25 -23.39
C GLY A 17 -16.69 19.86 -22.83
N GLY A 18 -15.93 19.09 -23.57
CA GLY A 18 -15.46 17.79 -23.05
C GLY A 18 -14.54 17.99 -21.86
N ALA A 19 -15.14 18.03 -20.68
CA ALA A 19 -14.35 17.85 -19.47
C ALA A 19 -13.99 16.37 -19.39
N TRP A 20 -12.89 16.01 -20.03
CA TRP A 20 -12.24 14.73 -19.75
C TRP A 20 -11.61 14.86 -18.37
N ALA A 21 -12.42 14.78 -17.33
CA ALA A 21 -11.92 14.46 -16.02
C ALA A 21 -11.44 13.03 -16.13
N GLY A 22 -10.16 12.85 -16.40
CA GLY A 22 -9.54 11.55 -16.42
C GLY A 22 -9.78 10.90 -15.07
N LEU A 23 -10.64 9.90 -15.03
CA LEU A 23 -10.78 9.06 -13.85
C LEU A 23 -9.40 8.50 -13.52
N PRO A 24 -8.94 8.62 -12.27
CA PRO A 24 -7.67 8.01 -11.91
C PRO A 24 -7.72 6.54 -12.29
N THR A 25 -6.78 6.13 -13.12
CA THR A 25 -6.67 4.73 -13.52
C THR A 25 -6.01 3.98 -12.36
N PHE A 26 -6.84 3.26 -11.63
CA PHE A 26 -6.40 2.44 -10.50
C PHE A 26 -5.77 1.12 -10.95
N CYS A 27 -5.86 0.82 -12.25
CA CYS A 27 -5.17 -0.33 -12.84
C CYS A 27 -3.78 0.12 -13.26
N GLU A 28 -2.80 -0.68 -12.91
CA GLU A 28 -1.41 -0.46 -13.33
C GLU A 28 -1.37 -0.35 -14.85
N ARG A 29 -1.04 0.83 -15.35
CA ARG A 29 -0.78 1.01 -16.77
C ARG A 29 0.68 0.65 -17.03
N ASP A 30 0.91 -0.07 -18.12
CA ASP A 30 2.25 -0.16 -18.67
C ASP A 30 2.69 1.28 -19.00
N ARG A 31 3.55 1.82 -18.16
CA ARG A 31 4.14 3.13 -18.42
C ARG A 31 5.33 2.94 -19.33
N ASP A 32 5.36 3.74 -20.38
CA ASP A 32 6.57 3.89 -21.18
C ASP A 32 7.58 4.70 -20.36
N ILE A 33 8.36 3.99 -19.55
CA ILE A 33 9.47 4.61 -18.82
C ILE A 33 10.72 4.62 -19.72
N SER A 34 11.45 5.71 -19.71
CA SER A 34 12.67 5.82 -20.48
C SER A 34 13.74 4.85 -19.96
N ALA A 35 14.71 4.51 -20.81
CA ALA A 35 15.80 3.63 -20.41
C ALA A 35 16.58 4.20 -19.22
N ALA A 36 16.72 5.52 -19.13
CA ALA A 36 17.40 6.17 -18.00
C ALA A 36 16.62 6.02 -16.70
N GLU A 37 15.30 6.16 -16.76
CA GLU A 37 14.42 5.93 -15.59
C GLU A 37 14.49 4.48 -15.16
N GLN A 38 14.46 3.57 -16.12
CA GLN A 38 14.56 2.13 -15.83
C GLN A 38 15.89 1.81 -15.13
N ASP A 39 17.00 2.36 -15.64
CA ASP A 39 18.32 2.19 -15.02
C ASP A 39 18.34 2.69 -13.57
N ARG A 40 17.78 3.88 -13.32
CA ARG A 40 17.72 4.43 -11.97
C ARG A 40 16.93 3.50 -11.02
N VAL A 41 15.78 3.02 -11.46
CA VAL A 41 14.96 2.11 -10.63
C VAL A 41 15.69 0.79 -10.39
N LEU A 42 16.41 0.27 -11.40
CA LEU A 42 17.19 -0.97 -11.24
C LEU A 42 18.35 -0.77 -10.26
N ARG A 43 19.05 0.37 -10.33
CA ARG A 43 20.11 0.71 -9.36
C ARG A 43 19.53 0.85 -7.94
N PHE A 44 18.40 1.54 -7.81
CA PHE A 44 17.69 1.68 -6.53
C PHE A 44 17.31 0.29 -5.98
N ALA A 45 16.71 -0.56 -6.81
CA ALA A 45 16.37 -1.93 -6.41
C ALA A 45 17.61 -2.75 -6.04
N GLY A 46 18.74 -2.47 -6.69
CA GLY A 46 20.03 -3.07 -6.37
C GLY A 46 20.46 -2.75 -4.94
N VAL A 47 20.34 -1.48 -4.53
CA VAL A 47 20.66 -1.05 -3.16
C VAL A 47 19.71 -1.72 -2.16
N VAL A 48 18.41 -1.78 -2.48
CA VAL A 48 17.42 -2.46 -1.61
C VAL A 48 17.82 -3.95 -1.44
N LYS A 49 18.18 -4.63 -2.53
CA LYS A 49 18.62 -6.03 -2.49
C LYS A 49 19.89 -6.20 -1.65
N GLN A 50 20.83 -5.25 -1.74
CA GLN A 50 22.04 -5.30 -0.93
C GLN A 50 21.72 -5.18 0.57
N GLU A 51 20.81 -4.28 0.94
CA GLU A 51 20.38 -4.14 2.34
C GLU A 51 19.67 -5.41 2.84
N LEU A 52 18.83 -6.01 2.01
CA LEU A 52 18.19 -7.30 2.33
C LEU A 52 19.26 -8.38 2.54
N ALA A 53 20.24 -8.47 1.64
CA ALA A 53 21.30 -9.50 1.72
C ALA A 53 22.21 -9.29 2.93
N ARG A 54 22.56 -8.04 3.25
CA ARG A 54 23.42 -7.68 4.38
C ARG A 54 22.75 -7.88 5.74
N SER A 55 21.42 -7.91 5.76
CA SER A 55 20.64 -7.93 7.01
C SER A 55 20.89 -9.16 7.87
N GLY A 56 21.25 -10.29 7.26
CA GLY A 56 21.31 -11.60 7.90
C GLY A 56 19.94 -12.26 8.06
N SER A 57 18.86 -11.51 7.83
CA SER A 57 17.48 -11.99 8.04
C SER A 57 17.03 -12.88 6.87
N ARG A 58 15.97 -13.66 7.12
CA ARG A 58 15.31 -14.48 6.09
C ARG A 58 14.02 -13.85 5.59
N VAL A 59 13.47 -12.91 6.35
CA VAL A 59 12.25 -12.20 5.99
C VAL A 59 12.38 -10.73 6.41
N ALA A 60 11.75 -9.84 5.66
CA ALA A 60 11.62 -8.44 6.01
C ALA A 60 10.20 -7.96 5.64
N LEU A 61 9.62 -7.13 6.50
CA LEU A 61 8.45 -6.35 6.07
C LEU A 61 8.97 -5.23 5.19
N VAL A 62 8.30 -5.01 4.08
CA VAL A 62 8.70 -3.97 3.13
C VAL A 62 7.51 -3.07 2.83
N ALA A 63 7.75 -1.76 2.84
CA ALA A 63 6.75 -0.78 2.42
C ALA A 63 7.33 0.10 1.33
N ARG A 64 6.49 0.54 0.39
CA ARG A 64 6.90 1.45 -0.66
C ARG A 64 5.94 2.63 -0.79
N ALA A 65 6.48 3.75 -1.21
CA ALA A 65 5.68 4.85 -1.74
C ALA A 65 5.12 4.35 -3.10
N GLY A 66 3.84 4.49 -3.26
CA GLY A 66 3.14 4.13 -4.51
C GLY A 66 2.20 5.27 -4.84
N VAL A 67 0.90 5.06 -4.62
CA VAL A 67 -0.09 6.12 -4.78
C VAL A 67 0.24 7.30 -3.85
N ASP A 68 0.15 8.52 -4.37
CA ASP A 68 0.42 9.74 -3.59
C ASP A 68 -0.66 9.93 -2.52
N LEU A 69 -0.28 9.71 -1.28
CA LEU A 69 -1.13 9.90 -0.11
C LEU A 69 -0.65 11.07 0.76
N SER A 70 0.16 11.98 0.20
CA SER A 70 0.71 13.12 0.94
C SER A 70 -0.37 14.02 1.55
N ARG A 71 -1.52 14.16 0.88
CA ARG A 71 -2.66 14.90 1.42
C ARG A 71 -3.20 14.31 2.72
N PHE A 72 -2.91 13.05 3.00
CA PHE A 72 -3.28 12.36 4.24
C PHE A 72 -2.10 12.23 5.20
N GLY A 73 -0.96 12.85 4.88
CA GLY A 73 0.26 12.80 5.70
C GLY A 73 0.97 11.45 5.65
N LEU A 74 0.74 10.67 4.60
CA LEU A 74 1.31 9.34 4.47
C LEU A 74 2.31 9.31 3.30
N LEU A 75 3.51 8.79 3.56
CA LEU A 75 4.54 8.60 2.54
C LEU A 75 4.41 7.22 1.89
N TYR A 76 4.16 6.20 2.69
CA TYR A 76 4.06 4.82 2.21
C TYR A 76 2.60 4.44 2.04
N SER A 77 2.27 3.83 0.90
CA SER A 77 0.90 3.41 0.57
C SER A 77 0.73 1.90 0.50
N HIS A 78 1.82 1.14 0.33
CA HIS A 78 1.74 -0.28 0.03
C HIS A 78 2.80 -1.05 0.81
N ALA A 79 2.40 -2.22 1.36
CA ALA A 79 3.31 -3.09 2.10
C ALA A 79 3.25 -4.53 1.58
N GLY A 80 4.33 -5.26 1.84
CA GLY A 80 4.46 -6.67 1.52
C GLY A 80 5.47 -7.35 2.44
N ILE A 81 5.72 -8.62 2.19
CA ILE A 81 6.65 -9.45 2.95
C ILE A 81 7.74 -9.94 1.99
N ALA A 82 8.95 -9.44 2.16
CA ALA A 82 10.11 -9.89 1.38
C ALA A 82 10.63 -11.18 1.98
N LEU A 83 10.74 -12.21 1.18
CA LEU A 83 11.10 -13.58 1.59
C LEU A 83 12.37 -14.00 0.86
N ARG A 84 13.44 -14.29 1.62
CA ARG A 84 14.71 -14.69 1.04
C ARG A 84 14.60 -16.03 0.30
N ASP A 85 13.94 -16.98 0.92
CA ASP A 85 13.92 -18.36 0.44
C ASP A 85 12.56 -18.73 -0.20
N ASN A 86 11.94 -17.77 -0.89
CA ASN A 86 10.68 -17.98 -1.61
C ASN A 86 10.94 -18.87 -2.84
N PRO A 87 10.10 -19.89 -3.09
CA PRO A 87 10.23 -20.71 -4.30
C PRO A 87 10.21 -19.92 -5.62
N GLY A 88 9.61 -18.73 -5.64
CA GLY A 88 9.58 -17.86 -6.82
C GLY A 88 10.88 -17.11 -7.10
N GLY A 89 11.85 -17.18 -6.19
CA GLY A 89 13.15 -16.52 -6.33
C GLY A 89 13.62 -15.85 -5.06
N THR A 90 14.93 -15.66 -4.97
CA THR A 90 15.55 -15.05 -3.78
C THR A 90 15.09 -13.62 -3.61
N TRP A 91 14.62 -13.30 -2.41
CA TRP A 91 14.12 -11.98 -2.05
C TRP A 91 12.97 -11.53 -2.95
N THR A 92 11.96 -12.38 -3.11
CA THR A 92 10.70 -11.96 -3.70
C THR A 92 9.80 -11.37 -2.61
N VAL A 93 9.02 -10.37 -3.00
CA VAL A 93 8.03 -9.72 -2.13
C VAL A 93 6.68 -10.40 -2.38
N ARG A 94 6.16 -11.06 -1.34
CA ARG A 94 4.78 -11.54 -1.34
C ARG A 94 3.88 -10.39 -0.91
N GLN A 95 2.91 -10.07 -1.74
CA GLN A 95 2.05 -8.92 -1.52
C GLN A 95 0.64 -9.20 -1.99
N LEU A 96 -0.32 -8.55 -1.36
CA LEU A 96 -1.70 -8.56 -1.82
C LEU A 96 -1.90 -7.38 -2.78
N TYR A 97 -2.49 -7.65 -3.92
CA TYR A 97 -2.90 -6.62 -4.88
C TYR A 97 -4.28 -6.97 -5.42
N TYR A 98 -4.86 -6.10 -6.21
CA TYR A 98 -6.13 -6.38 -6.88
C TYR A 98 -5.88 -6.64 -8.37
N ALA A 99 -6.76 -7.44 -8.99
CA ALA A 99 -6.75 -7.65 -10.44
C ALA A 99 -8.04 -7.04 -11.00
N CYS A 100 -7.86 -6.15 -11.98
CA CYS A 100 -9.00 -5.58 -12.70
C CYS A 100 -9.24 -6.40 -13.95
N UNK A 101 -10.24 -6.87 -13.91
CA UNK A 101 -10.62 -7.64 -15.05
C UNK A 101 -11.27 -6.71 -16.05
N UNK A 102 -10.91 -6.64 -17.03
CA UNK A 102 -11.42 -5.82 -18.02
C UNK A 102 -11.88 -4.48 -17.55
N UNK A 103 -12.25 -3.93 -17.84
CA UNK A 103 -12.68 -2.64 -17.60
C UNK A 103 -13.52 -2.39 -16.37
N UNK A 104 -13.85 -3.38 -15.77
CA UNK A 104 -14.58 -3.08 -14.60
C UNK A 104 -13.81 -3.40 -13.39
N CYS A 105 -13.39 -2.40 -12.59
CA CYS A 105 -12.73 -2.60 -11.30
C CYS A 105 -13.71 -2.64 -10.13
N ASP A 106 -14.98 -2.59 -10.38
CA ASP A 106 -16.03 -2.64 -9.34
C ASP A 106 -16.04 -3.96 -8.56
N ASP A 107 -15.56 -5.02 -9.17
CA ASP A 107 -15.52 -6.34 -8.56
C ASP A 107 -14.07 -6.81 -8.35
N ALA A 108 -13.19 -5.89 -8.04
CA ALA A 108 -11.79 -6.20 -7.83
C ALA A 108 -11.61 -7.21 -6.69
N ARG A 109 -10.92 -8.29 -6.98
CA ARG A 109 -10.63 -9.32 -6.00
C ARG A 109 -9.17 -9.24 -5.56
N PRO A 110 -8.92 -9.43 -4.28
CA PRO A 110 -7.53 -9.50 -3.81
C PRO A 110 -6.86 -10.78 -4.33
N HIS A 111 -5.63 -10.64 -4.77
CA HIS A 111 -4.78 -11.73 -5.21
C HIS A 111 -3.41 -11.59 -4.56
N LEU A 112 -2.76 -12.70 -4.29
CA LEU A 112 -1.37 -12.70 -3.82
C LEU A 112 -0.45 -12.82 -5.02
N PHE A 113 0.59 -11.99 -5.00
CA PHE A 113 1.64 -11.98 -6.01
C PHE A 113 2.99 -12.14 -5.33
N ASP A 114 3.86 -12.91 -5.94
CA ASP A 114 5.28 -12.97 -5.60
C ASP A 114 6.03 -12.22 -6.68
N GLN A 115 6.62 -11.08 -6.31
CA GLN A 115 7.26 -10.17 -7.26
C GLN A 115 8.70 -9.90 -6.81
N GLY A 116 9.64 -9.92 -7.73
CA GLY A 116 11.02 -9.54 -7.42
C GLY A 116 11.12 -8.09 -6.94
N VAL A 117 12.14 -7.79 -6.16
CA VAL A 117 12.34 -6.45 -5.56
C VAL A 117 12.32 -5.34 -6.63
N SER A 118 12.90 -5.60 -7.82
CA SER A 118 12.91 -4.59 -8.89
C SER A 118 11.49 -4.26 -9.37
N GLY A 119 10.66 -5.29 -9.56
CA GLY A 119 9.26 -5.09 -9.94
C GLY A 119 8.47 -4.40 -8.83
N PHE A 120 8.72 -4.78 -7.57
CA PHE A 120 8.08 -4.11 -6.43
C PHE A 120 8.44 -2.61 -6.40
N ALA A 121 9.71 -2.28 -6.64
CA ALA A 121 10.16 -0.88 -6.67
C ALA A 121 9.58 -0.11 -7.87
N LEU A 122 9.42 -0.78 -9.02
CA LEU A 122 8.85 -0.19 -10.24
C LEU A 122 7.37 0.18 -10.09
N GLY A 123 6.64 -0.49 -9.20
CA GLY A 123 5.22 -0.22 -8.98
C GLY A 123 4.91 1.12 -8.30
N ALA A 124 5.86 2.06 -8.27
CA ALA A 124 5.64 3.40 -7.73
C ALA A 124 5.08 4.33 -8.80
N ASP A 125 4.25 5.28 -8.37
CA ASP A 125 3.60 6.23 -9.30
C ASP A 125 4.59 7.22 -9.93
N ALA A 126 5.74 7.45 -9.29
CA ALA A 126 6.74 8.40 -9.78
C ALA A 126 8.10 7.73 -9.88
N PRO A 127 8.49 7.23 -11.07
CA PRO A 127 9.78 6.55 -11.21
C PRO A 127 11.00 7.46 -10.99
N ALA A 128 10.83 8.77 -11.05
CA ALA A 128 11.90 9.72 -10.75
C ALA A 128 12.26 9.77 -9.27
N LYS A 129 11.35 9.36 -8.40
CA LYS A 129 11.53 9.34 -6.93
C LYS A 129 10.93 8.07 -6.37
N GLY A 130 11.59 7.48 -5.42
CA GLY A 130 11.07 6.28 -4.77
C GLY A 130 11.48 6.23 -3.31
N HIS A 131 10.63 5.61 -2.50
CA HIS A 131 10.91 5.39 -1.08
C HIS A 131 10.55 3.95 -0.74
N ILE A 132 11.44 3.27 -0.05
CA ILE A 132 11.20 1.93 0.50
C ILE A 132 11.62 1.94 1.97
N SER A 133 10.80 1.33 2.82
CA SER A 133 11.11 1.04 4.21
C SER A 133 11.22 -0.47 4.38
N LEU A 134 12.26 -0.92 5.07
CA LEU A 134 12.49 -2.32 5.41
C LEU A 134 12.52 -2.47 6.93
N LEU A 135 11.76 -3.43 7.46
CA LEU A 135 11.82 -3.79 8.88
C LEU A 135 12.35 -5.22 9.00
N PHE A 136 13.45 -5.36 9.72
CA PHE A 136 14.08 -6.66 10.01
C PHE A 136 13.74 -7.05 11.44
N LEU A 137 12.85 -8.01 11.58
CA LEU A 137 12.36 -8.50 12.86
C LEU A 137 13.45 -9.29 13.61
N PRO A 138 13.37 -9.39 14.95
CA PRO A 138 14.19 -10.34 15.68
C PRO A 138 14.04 -11.77 15.14
N ASP A 139 15.04 -12.59 15.33
CA ASP A 139 15.13 -13.91 14.67
C ASP A 139 13.93 -14.80 14.93
N GLU A 140 13.42 -14.85 16.18
CA GLU A 140 12.26 -15.66 16.53
C GLU A 140 11.00 -15.16 15.81
N ASP A 141 10.74 -13.85 15.88
CA ASP A 141 9.59 -13.22 15.20
C ASP A 141 9.70 -13.39 13.67
N SER A 142 10.93 -13.28 13.17
CA SER A 142 11.25 -13.46 11.75
C SER A 142 10.92 -14.88 11.27
N ALA A 143 11.31 -15.90 12.05
CA ALA A 143 11.06 -17.30 11.72
C ALA A 143 9.56 -17.62 11.70
N LEU A 144 8.79 -17.08 12.67
CA LEU A 144 7.34 -17.26 12.71
C LEU A 144 6.68 -16.62 11.48
N LEU A 145 7.10 -15.40 11.13
CA LEU A 145 6.54 -14.71 9.97
C LEU A 145 6.90 -15.43 8.66
N GLU A 146 8.14 -15.88 8.53
CA GLU A 146 8.58 -16.64 7.35
C GLU A 146 7.72 -17.90 7.18
N GLN A 147 7.56 -18.67 8.26
CA GLN A 147 6.76 -19.89 8.23
C GLN A 147 5.32 -19.61 7.80
N ALA A 148 4.68 -18.63 8.42
CA ALA A 148 3.30 -18.26 8.10
C ALA A 148 3.16 -17.76 6.65
N ALA A 149 4.09 -16.90 6.22
CA ALA A 149 4.03 -16.30 4.89
C ALA A 149 4.28 -17.32 3.77
N LEU A 150 5.11 -18.34 4.03
CA LEU A 150 5.38 -19.40 3.05
C LEU A 150 4.30 -20.49 3.04
N ASP A 151 3.52 -20.61 4.09
CA ASP A 151 2.39 -21.56 4.11
C ASP A 151 1.25 -21.01 3.26
N LYS A 152 1.06 -21.58 2.07
CA LYS A 152 0.01 -21.15 1.13
C LYS A 152 -1.38 -21.26 1.75
N ARG A 153 -1.61 -22.26 2.61
CA ARG A 153 -2.90 -22.44 3.26
C ARG A 153 -3.23 -21.25 4.17
N VAL A 154 -2.26 -20.83 4.97
CA VAL A 154 -2.40 -19.67 5.87
C VAL A 154 -2.55 -18.38 5.04
N ALA A 155 -1.64 -18.16 4.09
CA ALA A 155 -1.63 -16.93 3.29
C ALA A 155 -2.94 -16.73 2.51
N LEU A 156 -3.51 -17.81 1.96
CA LEU A 156 -4.75 -17.73 1.18
C LEU A 156 -6.01 -17.67 2.09
N ALA A 157 -5.97 -18.29 3.27
CA ALA A 157 -7.10 -18.22 4.22
C ALA A 157 -7.34 -16.80 4.75
N LEU A 158 -6.31 -15.95 4.67
CA LEU A 158 -6.41 -14.54 5.06
C LEU A 158 -6.91 -13.62 3.93
N LEU A 159 -7.28 -14.15 2.75
CA LEU A 159 -7.79 -13.31 1.67
C LEU A 159 -9.28 -13.02 1.83
N ALA A 160 -9.67 -11.76 1.62
CA ALA A 160 -11.08 -11.40 1.51
C ALA A 160 -11.61 -11.74 0.12
N GLY A 161 -12.93 -11.75 -0.02
CA GLY A 161 -13.56 -11.92 -1.32
C GLY A 161 -13.53 -10.67 -2.19
N ARG A 162 -13.34 -9.48 -1.61
CA ARG A 162 -13.36 -8.20 -2.32
C ARG A 162 -12.27 -7.27 -1.81
N TYR A 163 -11.70 -6.49 -2.72
CA TYR A 163 -10.67 -5.49 -2.41
C TYR A 163 -11.32 -4.12 -2.16
N SER A 164 -10.77 -3.38 -1.21
CA SER A 164 -11.03 -1.94 -1.08
C SER A 164 -9.76 -1.28 -0.55
N ALA A 165 -9.27 -0.26 -1.26
CA ALA A 165 -8.02 0.42 -0.86
C ALA A 165 -8.15 1.09 0.52
N ASN A 166 -9.38 1.50 0.87
CA ASN A 166 -9.67 2.08 2.19
C ASN A 166 -10.42 1.12 3.11
N ALA A 167 -10.27 -0.20 2.95
CA ALA A 167 -10.99 -1.20 3.76
C ALA A 167 -10.90 -0.89 5.26
N TYR A 168 -12.02 -0.99 5.95
CA TYR A 168 -12.08 -0.84 7.40
C TYR A 168 -11.26 -1.95 8.06
N ALA A 169 -10.32 -1.57 8.89
CA ALA A 169 -9.35 -2.51 9.45
C ALA A 169 -10.00 -3.60 10.33
N TRP A 170 -11.25 -3.39 10.75
CA TRP A 170 -11.95 -4.27 11.70
C TRP A 170 -13.19 -4.93 11.11
N ASP A 171 -13.22 -5.07 9.77
CA ASP A 171 -14.31 -5.77 9.06
C ASP A 171 -13.69 -6.76 8.08
N THR A 172 -14.39 -7.85 7.79
CA THR A 172 -13.88 -8.89 6.89
C THR A 172 -14.46 -8.81 5.48
N ARG A 173 -15.36 -7.84 5.23
CA ARG A 173 -16.04 -7.67 3.94
C ARG A 173 -15.06 -7.33 2.81
N TYR A 174 -14.15 -6.41 3.11
CA TYR A 174 -13.12 -5.96 2.18
C TYR A 174 -11.73 -6.16 2.79
N GLN A 175 -10.72 -5.93 1.96
CA GLN A 175 -9.32 -5.99 2.41
C GLN A 175 -8.44 -5.12 1.51
N ASN A 176 -7.48 -4.42 2.10
CA ASN A 176 -6.39 -3.79 1.34
C ASN A 176 -5.07 -4.55 1.57
N CYS A 177 -4.04 -4.16 0.83
CA CYS A 177 -2.72 -4.81 0.91
C CYS A 177 -2.12 -4.79 2.31
N ASN A 178 -2.24 -3.65 2.99
CA ASN A 178 -1.64 -3.45 4.30
C ASN A 178 -2.37 -4.26 5.38
N GLN A 179 -3.69 -4.36 5.27
CA GLN A 179 -4.49 -5.17 6.18
C GLN A 179 -4.09 -6.64 6.11
N TRP A 180 -3.82 -7.15 4.89
CA TRP A 180 -3.34 -8.52 4.72
C TRP A 180 -2.00 -8.73 5.44
N VAL A 181 -1.06 -7.77 5.33
CA VAL A 181 0.23 -7.87 6.03
C VAL A 181 0.02 -7.87 7.55
N ALA A 182 -0.87 -6.99 8.07
CA ALA A 182 -1.17 -6.97 9.51
C ALA A 182 -1.80 -8.29 9.97
N GLU A 183 -2.74 -8.85 9.18
CA GLU A 183 -3.37 -10.13 9.48
C GLU A 183 -2.36 -11.30 9.40
N MET A 184 -1.36 -11.21 8.48
CA MET A 184 -0.26 -12.19 8.44
C MET A 184 0.61 -12.14 9.69
N LEU A 185 0.91 -10.92 10.22
CA LEU A 185 1.62 -10.78 11.49
C LEU A 185 0.81 -11.41 12.64
N ALA A 186 -0.51 -11.21 12.63
CA ALA A 186 -1.39 -11.83 13.64
C ALA A 186 -1.35 -13.36 13.53
N SER A 187 -1.37 -13.88 12.31
CA SER A 187 -1.29 -15.32 12.10
C SER A 187 0.04 -15.89 12.61
N ALA A 188 1.14 -15.19 12.30
CA ALA A 188 2.49 -15.62 12.72
C ALA A 188 2.65 -15.58 14.24
N TRP A 189 2.33 -14.45 14.84
CA TRP A 189 2.61 -14.20 16.27
C TRP A 189 1.48 -14.66 17.20
N GLY A 190 0.25 -14.74 16.70
CA GLY A 190 -0.91 -15.20 17.44
C GLY A 190 -1.28 -16.65 17.17
N HIS A 191 -0.49 -17.32 16.31
CA HIS A 191 -0.74 -18.72 15.93
C HIS A 191 -2.17 -18.94 15.41
N VAL A 192 -2.67 -18.00 14.60
CA VAL A 192 -4.01 -18.10 14.01
C VAL A 192 -3.95 -19.10 12.85
N ASP A 193 -4.73 -20.17 12.98
CA ASP A 193 -4.78 -21.21 11.97
C ASP A 193 -5.46 -20.74 10.68
N GLY A 194 -5.08 -21.34 9.56
CA GLY A 194 -5.61 -21.02 8.24
C GLY A 194 -7.00 -21.61 7.98
N GLY A 195 -7.92 -21.46 8.92
CA GLY A 195 -9.31 -21.92 8.77
C GLY A 195 -10.22 -20.81 8.23
N SER A 196 -11.51 -21.12 8.11
CA SER A 196 -12.49 -20.16 7.58
C SER A 196 -12.69 -18.93 8.47
N ALA A 197 -12.30 -18.99 9.73
CA ALA A 197 -12.36 -17.88 10.67
C ALA A 197 -11.01 -17.17 10.85
N ALA A 198 -10.04 -17.42 9.96
CA ALA A 198 -8.68 -16.87 10.10
C ALA A 198 -8.68 -15.35 10.22
N ARG A 199 -9.40 -14.63 9.33
CA ARG A 199 -9.42 -13.16 9.35
C ARG A 199 -10.06 -12.59 10.62
N PRO A 200 -11.27 -13.03 11.04
CA PRO A 200 -11.81 -12.54 12.32
C PRO A 200 -10.86 -12.80 13.50
N GLN A 201 -10.27 -13.99 13.60
CA GLN A 201 -9.33 -14.33 14.68
C GLN A 201 -8.08 -13.43 14.63
N ALA A 202 -7.55 -13.19 13.44
CA ALA A 202 -6.40 -12.29 13.25
C ALA A 202 -6.74 -10.86 13.71
N GLN A 203 -7.92 -10.35 13.33
CA GLN A 203 -8.37 -9.01 13.73
C GLN A 203 -8.59 -8.91 15.23
N ASP A 204 -9.18 -9.95 15.85
CA ASP A 204 -9.36 -9.98 17.30
C ASP A 204 -8.01 -10.00 18.03
N TRP A 205 -7.06 -10.78 17.53
CA TRP A 205 -5.71 -10.81 18.09
C TRP A 205 -5.04 -9.43 17.97
N LEU A 206 -5.14 -8.80 16.79
CA LEU A 206 -4.56 -7.46 16.56
C LEU A 206 -5.15 -6.43 17.54
N ARG A 207 -6.48 -6.47 17.76
CA ARG A 207 -7.13 -5.60 18.75
C ARG A 207 -6.57 -5.85 20.14
N ALA A 208 -6.50 -7.13 20.54
CA ALA A 208 -6.00 -7.52 21.86
C ALA A 208 -4.54 -7.08 22.08
N GLN A 209 -3.75 -7.04 21.01
CA GLN A 209 -2.34 -6.62 21.07
C GLN A 209 -2.16 -5.11 20.87
N GLY A 210 -3.26 -4.35 20.79
CA GLY A 210 -3.18 -2.89 20.68
C GLY A 210 -2.77 -2.38 19.30
N TYR A 211 -2.99 -3.17 18.23
CA TYR A 211 -2.80 -2.64 16.87
C TYR A 211 -3.75 -1.47 16.66
N ALA A 212 -3.23 -0.35 16.23
CA ALA A 212 -4.01 0.86 15.96
C ALA A 212 -3.97 1.15 14.46
N ALA A 213 -5.04 0.79 13.77
CA ALA A 213 -5.23 1.23 12.41
C ALA A 213 -5.30 2.75 12.41
N GLY A 214 -4.54 3.38 11.54
CA GLY A 214 -4.47 4.83 11.53
C GLY A 214 -5.79 5.44 11.08
N PRO A 215 -6.21 6.57 11.65
CA PRO A 215 -7.30 7.29 11.00
C PRO A 215 -6.75 8.02 9.78
N ILE A 216 -7.27 7.65 8.60
CA ILE A 216 -7.10 8.48 7.41
C ILE A 216 -8.13 9.60 7.52
N ARG A 217 -7.66 10.83 7.72
CA ARG A 217 -8.54 11.99 7.86
C ARG A 217 -8.90 12.53 6.49
N VAL A 218 -10.19 12.42 6.14
CA VAL A 218 -10.70 12.92 4.87
C VAL A 218 -11.01 14.41 5.04
N PRO A 219 -10.49 15.29 4.15
CA PRO A 219 -10.61 16.73 4.35
C PRO A 219 -12.04 17.31 4.39
N SER A 220 -13.02 16.63 3.79
CA SER A 220 -14.39 17.15 3.75
C SER A 220 -15.41 16.05 3.46
N HIS A 221 -16.64 16.28 3.86
CA HIS A 221 -17.77 15.40 3.53
C HIS A 221 -17.99 15.29 2.01
N TRP A 222 -17.69 16.37 1.26
CA TRP A 222 -17.78 16.33 -0.19
C TRP A 222 -16.79 15.31 -0.79
N LEU A 223 -15.57 15.31 -0.29
CA LEU A 223 -14.56 14.34 -0.76
C LEU A 223 -14.94 12.92 -0.34
N MET A 224 -15.49 12.75 0.86
CA MET A 224 -16.00 11.45 1.33
C MET A 224 -17.11 10.94 0.40
N PHE A 225 -18.03 11.82 0.02
CA PHE A 225 -19.13 11.50 -0.91
C PHE A 225 -18.55 11.16 -2.29
N ALA A 226 -17.67 12.01 -2.83
CA ALA A 226 -17.08 11.80 -4.16
C ALA A 226 -16.27 10.49 -4.22
N GLY A 227 -15.64 10.11 -3.13
CA GLY A 227 -14.87 8.87 -3.04
C GLY A 227 -15.72 7.61 -3.32
N GLN A 228 -17.02 7.67 -3.05
CA GLN A 228 -17.90 6.53 -3.28
C GLN A 228 -18.08 6.20 -4.78
N PHE A 229 -17.74 7.12 -5.65
CA PHE A 229 -17.79 6.92 -7.10
C PHE A 229 -16.46 6.49 -7.69
N VAL A 230 -15.45 6.33 -6.84
CA VAL A 230 -14.13 5.87 -7.25
C VAL A 230 -14.10 4.34 -7.10
N PRO A 231 -13.85 3.61 -8.19
CA PRO A 231 -13.67 2.15 -8.07
C PRO A 231 -12.60 1.82 -7.03
N LEU A 232 -12.75 0.73 -6.32
CA LEU A 232 -11.83 0.27 -5.27
C LEU A 232 -11.90 1.07 -3.96
N LEU A 233 -12.80 2.04 -3.83
CA LEU A 233 -13.07 2.72 -2.56
C LEU A 233 -14.49 2.40 -2.08
N HIS A 234 -14.60 1.86 -0.90
CA HIS A 234 -15.89 1.52 -0.30
C HIS A 234 -15.94 2.05 1.13
N VAL A 235 -17.10 2.56 1.54
CA VAL A 235 -17.28 3.07 2.92
C VAL A 235 -18.36 2.32 3.69
N ASN A 236 -19.02 1.36 3.02
CA ASN A 236 -20.14 0.64 3.64
C ASN A 236 -19.72 -0.43 4.66
N ASP A 237 -18.41 -0.63 4.84
CA ASP A 237 -17.85 -1.45 5.92
C ASP A 237 -17.43 -0.60 7.13
N HIS A 238 -17.34 0.72 6.97
CA HIS A 238 -16.93 1.62 8.06
C HIS A 238 -18.09 1.95 8.99
N PRO A 239 -17.83 2.09 10.30
CA PRO A 239 -18.84 2.59 11.23
C PRO A 239 -19.32 3.99 10.84
N VAL A 240 -20.61 4.25 11.01
CA VAL A 240 -21.21 5.54 10.68
C VAL A 240 -20.50 6.69 11.42
N LYS A 241 -20.10 6.46 12.68
CA LYS A 241 -19.40 7.48 13.49
C LYS A 241 -18.06 7.88 12.84
N ASP A 242 -17.33 6.93 12.24
CA ASP A 242 -16.02 7.20 11.60
C ASP A 242 -16.23 8.00 10.29
N ILE A 243 -17.29 7.68 9.54
CA ILE A 243 -17.66 8.40 8.32
C ILE A 243 -18.04 9.85 8.68
N GLN A 244 -18.87 10.02 9.72
CA GLN A 244 -19.30 11.35 10.19
C GLN A 244 -18.13 12.17 10.73
N ALA A 245 -17.17 11.49 11.39
CA ALA A 245 -15.96 12.14 11.92
C ALA A 245 -14.91 12.39 10.84
N LEU A 246 -15.13 11.93 9.62
CA LEU A 246 -14.17 11.99 8.50
C LEU A 246 -12.83 11.35 8.86
N ALA A 247 -12.85 10.25 9.63
CA ALA A 247 -11.67 9.59 10.17
C ALA A 247 -11.77 8.08 9.99
N LEU A 248 -11.40 7.61 8.81
CA LEU A 248 -11.51 6.20 8.43
C LEU A 248 -10.36 5.39 9.03
N GLN A 249 -10.67 4.31 9.74
CA GLN A 249 -9.66 3.44 10.34
C GLN A 249 -9.21 2.41 9.31
N VAL A 250 -8.08 2.67 8.70
CA VAL A 250 -7.53 1.87 7.58
C VAL A 250 -6.14 1.38 7.97
N SER A 251 -5.82 0.13 7.67
CA SER A 251 -4.45 -0.37 7.82
C SER A 251 -3.56 0.28 6.77
N VAL A 252 -2.50 0.92 7.23
CA VAL A 252 -1.49 1.60 6.40
C VAL A 252 -0.09 1.14 6.83
N PRO A 253 0.95 1.28 6.00
CA PRO A 253 2.28 0.85 6.41
C PRO A 253 2.76 1.47 7.73
N ALA A 254 2.45 2.75 7.96
CA ALA A 254 2.83 3.43 9.20
C ALA A 254 2.20 2.76 10.45
N SER A 255 0.96 2.25 10.33
CA SER A 255 0.31 1.51 11.42
C SER A 255 1.04 0.20 11.72
N ILE A 256 1.47 -0.49 10.66
CA ILE A 256 2.23 -1.74 10.78
C ILE A 256 3.59 -1.45 11.43
N GLU A 257 4.30 -0.44 10.95
CA GLU A 257 5.62 -0.05 11.50
C GLU A 257 5.50 0.28 13.00
N ALA A 258 4.53 1.11 13.38
CA ALA A 258 4.31 1.49 14.77
C ALA A 258 3.97 0.27 15.64
N PHE A 259 3.16 -0.64 15.14
CA PHE A 259 2.81 -1.86 15.86
C PHE A 259 4.04 -2.75 16.07
N VAL A 260 4.81 -2.97 15.00
CA VAL A 260 6.03 -3.81 15.04
C VAL A 260 7.05 -3.20 16.01
N GLN A 261 7.26 -1.88 15.96
CA GLN A 261 8.21 -1.20 16.85
C GLN A 261 7.87 -1.42 18.33
N ARG A 262 6.57 -1.35 18.66
CA ARG A 262 6.13 -1.57 20.05
C ARG A 262 6.21 -3.04 20.45
N ARG A 263 5.80 -3.95 19.55
CA ARG A 263 5.69 -5.39 19.87
C ARG A 263 7.05 -6.10 19.87
N ALA A 264 7.95 -5.65 18.98
CA ALA A 264 9.27 -6.25 18.79
C ALA A 264 10.32 -5.12 18.75
N PRO A 265 10.65 -4.50 19.89
CA PRO A 265 11.49 -3.29 19.92
C PRO A 265 12.92 -3.49 19.43
N ALA A 266 13.41 -4.74 19.33
CA ALA A 266 14.70 -5.04 18.72
C ALA A 266 14.67 -5.05 17.18
N THR A 267 13.53 -4.74 16.56
CA THR A 267 13.40 -4.62 15.11
C THR A 267 14.30 -3.50 14.59
N ARG A 268 15.07 -3.82 13.54
CA ARG A 268 15.91 -2.83 12.85
C ARG A 268 15.15 -2.29 11.65
N ARG A 269 15.22 -0.97 11.46
CA ARG A 269 14.57 -0.31 10.33
C ARG A 269 15.62 0.28 9.41
N VAL A 270 15.41 0.15 8.10
CA VAL A 270 16.22 0.81 7.06
C VAL A 270 15.26 1.49 6.10
N GLU A 271 15.45 2.78 5.91
CA GLU A 271 14.73 3.55 4.89
C GLU A 271 15.66 3.85 3.73
N ILE A 272 15.18 3.68 2.52
CA ILE A 272 15.94 3.93 1.30
C ILE A 272 15.08 4.78 0.39
N CYS A 273 15.63 5.89 -0.07
CA CYS A 273 14.95 6.72 -1.06
C CYS A 273 15.89 7.05 -2.20
N HIS A 274 15.32 7.40 -3.34
CA HIS A 274 16.09 7.96 -4.44
C HIS A 274 15.40 9.19 -5.00
N ASP A 275 16.20 10.13 -5.45
CA ASP A 275 15.82 11.21 -6.32
C ASP A 275 16.61 11.10 -7.64
N GLU A 276 16.60 12.11 -8.45
CA GLU A 276 17.18 12.05 -9.80
C GLU A 276 18.68 11.76 -9.83
N GLY A 277 19.42 12.07 -8.77
CA GLY A 277 20.90 12.00 -8.79
C GLY A 277 21.53 11.11 -7.74
N ARG A 278 20.74 10.60 -6.79
CA ARG A 278 21.33 9.83 -5.67
C ARG A 278 20.32 8.91 -5.02
N ILE A 279 20.86 7.93 -4.29
CA ILE A 279 20.11 7.08 -3.37
C ILE A 279 20.63 7.38 -1.96
N VAL A 280 19.72 7.53 -1.01
CA VAL A 280 20.04 7.75 0.42
C VAL A 280 19.56 6.54 1.20
N VAL A 281 20.43 5.99 2.05
CA VAL A 281 20.10 4.86 2.94
C VAL A 281 20.24 5.34 4.38
N ARG A 282 19.15 5.31 5.14
CA ARG A 282 19.11 5.66 6.55
C ARG A 282 18.77 4.43 7.38
N ARG A 283 19.63 4.15 8.37
CA ARG A 283 19.41 3.02 9.28
C ARG A 283 18.97 3.57 10.64
N GLY A 284 17.83 3.07 11.13
CA GLY A 284 17.22 3.54 12.36
C GLY A 284 15.82 4.04 12.16
N TRP A 285 15.22 4.57 13.21
CA TRP A 285 13.80 4.92 13.22
C TRP A 285 13.51 6.37 12.81
N GLU A 286 14.55 7.21 12.69
CA GLU A 286 14.36 8.58 12.21
C GLU A 286 13.95 8.54 10.72
N PRO A 287 12.84 9.19 10.34
CA PRO A 287 12.37 9.09 8.96
C PRO A 287 13.20 9.92 7.99
N LEU A 288 13.37 9.41 6.77
CA LEU A 288 14.03 10.15 5.69
C LEU A 288 13.20 11.34 5.20
N GLY A 289 11.87 11.21 5.29
CA GLY A 289 10.97 12.24 4.78
C GLY A 289 10.87 12.24 3.26
N ALA A 290 9.85 12.92 2.75
CA ALA A 290 9.52 12.91 1.32
C ALA A 290 10.57 13.61 0.44
N ALA A 291 11.41 14.47 1.03
CA ALA A 291 12.45 15.21 0.27
C ALA A 291 13.68 14.36 -0.06
N CYS A 292 13.82 13.18 0.53
CA CYS A 292 14.98 12.31 0.32
C CYS A 292 16.31 13.05 0.62
N ALA A 293 16.31 13.88 1.66
CA ALA A 293 17.48 14.71 2.01
C ALA A 293 18.40 13.92 2.95
N PRO A 294 19.70 13.76 2.60
CA PRO A 294 20.61 13.05 3.49
C PRO A 294 20.94 13.87 4.74
N ALA A 295 21.23 13.17 5.84
CA ALA A 295 21.68 13.75 7.10
C ALA A 295 22.99 13.06 7.53
N PRO A 296 23.69 13.63 8.52
CA PRO A 296 24.91 12.97 9.03
C PRO A 296 24.63 11.53 9.46
N GLY A 297 25.45 10.60 8.97
CA GLY A 297 25.30 9.17 9.25
C GLY A 297 24.60 8.36 8.16
N ASP A 298 23.96 9.03 7.20
CA ASP A 298 23.33 8.33 6.08
C ASP A 298 24.40 7.87 5.07
N GLU A 299 24.15 6.76 4.42
CA GLU A 299 24.93 6.31 3.27
C GLU A 299 24.31 6.93 2.01
N VAL A 300 25.15 7.53 1.16
CA VAL A 300 24.70 8.17 -0.09
C VAL A 300 25.40 7.49 -1.26
N VAL A 301 24.61 7.02 -2.22
CA VAL A 301 25.10 6.42 -3.46
C VAL A 301 24.69 7.33 -4.61
N VAL A 302 25.67 7.77 -5.40
CA VAL A 302 25.41 8.61 -6.58
C VAL A 302 24.90 7.71 -7.72
N LEU A 303 23.82 8.13 -8.40
CA LEU A 303 23.20 7.42 -9.52
C LEU A 303 23.89 7.71 -10.85
#